data_3c8f2716b00609bab991b31e5bb8ab89
#
_entry.id   3c8f2716b00609bab991b31e5bb8ab89
#
_cell.length_a   1.000
_cell.length_b   1.000
_cell.length_c   1.000
_cell.angle_alpha   90.00
_cell.angle_beta   90.00
_cell.angle_gamma   90.00
#
_symmetry.space_group_name_H-M   'P 1'
#
loop_
_entity.id
_entity.type
_entity.pdbx_description
1 polymer ?
#
loop_
_entity_poly.entity_id
_entity_poly.type
_entity_poly.pdbx_seq_one_letter_code
_entity_poly.pdbx_strand_id
1 'polypeptide(L)'
;MSVAAAAVLTVTVAAAQNLDAGKPPAKLFADGCATCHRSPRGLAKGRFSLTLSWFLKDHYATSLDSAKALAAYLQSVDEPPPRAAVRPKKPARSAPRSAKPVQSQ
;
A
#
# COMPACT_ATOMS: atom_id res chain seq x y z
N MET A 1 14.84 -58.29 34.58
CA MET A 1 13.72 -57.36 34.35
C MET A 1 14.32 -56.08 33.76
N SER A 2 14.22 -55.96 32.40
CA SER A 2 14.78 -54.78 31.70
C SER A 2 13.64 -53.77 31.43
N VAL A 3 13.74 -52.62 32.03
CA VAL A 3 12.84 -51.50 31.79
C VAL A 3 13.37 -50.75 30.59
N ALA A 4 12.72 -50.87 29.46
CA ALA A 4 13.00 -50.07 28.27
C ALA A 4 12.35 -48.70 28.43
N ALA A 5 13.15 -47.68 28.70
CA ALA A 5 12.68 -46.28 28.69
C ALA A 5 12.51 -45.80 27.24
N ALA A 6 11.27 -45.71 26.80
CA ALA A 6 10.96 -45.11 25.50
C ALA A 6 11.02 -43.57 25.66
N ALA A 7 12.09 -42.97 25.14
CA ALA A 7 12.21 -41.51 25.06
C ALA A 7 11.31 -41.06 23.89
N VAL A 8 10.19 -40.43 24.21
CA VAL A 8 9.32 -39.77 23.21
C VAL A 8 9.97 -38.43 22.87
N LEU A 9 10.65 -38.39 21.74
CA LEU A 9 11.11 -37.12 21.15
C LEU A 9 9.90 -36.37 20.61
N THR A 10 9.41 -35.40 21.35
CA THR A 10 8.45 -34.41 20.85
C THR A 10 9.18 -33.45 19.93
N VAL A 11 9.06 -33.68 18.63
CA VAL A 11 9.51 -32.72 17.61
C VAL A 11 8.53 -31.55 17.63
N THR A 12 8.87 -30.49 18.31
CA THR A 12 8.18 -29.21 18.18
C THR A 12 8.53 -28.64 16.82
N VAL A 13 7.62 -28.78 15.86
CA VAL A 13 7.70 -28.06 14.58
C VAL A 13 7.52 -26.59 14.95
N ALA A 14 8.63 -25.86 15.04
CA ALA A 14 8.58 -24.39 15.06
C ALA A 14 8.05 -23.95 13.70
N ALA A 15 6.73 -23.76 13.61
CA ALA A 15 6.13 -23.10 12.45
C ALA A 15 6.77 -21.72 12.42
N ALA A 16 7.59 -21.45 11.40
CA ALA A 16 8.11 -20.12 11.14
C ALA A 16 6.89 -19.20 10.97
N GLN A 17 6.58 -18.46 12.02
CA GLN A 17 5.42 -17.57 12.01
C GLN A 17 5.71 -16.47 11.00
N ASN A 18 4.81 -16.33 10.04
CA ASN A 18 4.86 -15.22 9.10
C ASN A 18 4.54 -13.93 9.86
N LEU A 19 5.59 -13.22 10.28
CA LEU A 19 5.47 -11.97 11.04
C LEU A 19 4.75 -10.86 10.27
N ASP A 20 4.58 -11.03 8.97
CA ASP A 20 3.90 -10.07 8.10
C ASP A 20 2.42 -10.42 7.88
N ALA A 21 1.98 -11.56 8.38
CA ALA A 21 0.59 -11.99 8.22
C ALA A 21 -0.38 -10.95 8.83
N GLY A 22 -1.35 -10.53 8.02
CA GLY A 22 -2.39 -9.60 8.45
C GLY A 22 -1.97 -8.14 8.59
N LYS A 23 -0.71 -7.79 8.33
CA LYS A 23 -0.28 -6.39 8.34
C LYS A 23 -0.76 -5.65 7.09
N PRO A 24 -1.27 -4.41 7.25
CA PRO A 24 -1.57 -3.57 6.10
C PRO A 24 -0.28 -3.20 5.35
N PRO A 25 -0.35 -2.97 4.03
CA PRO A 25 0.84 -2.73 3.20
C PRO A 25 1.70 -1.55 3.65
N ALA A 26 1.09 -0.48 4.13
CA ALA A 26 1.83 0.68 4.66
C ALA A 26 2.68 0.30 5.87
N LYS A 27 2.19 -0.61 6.72
CA LYS A 27 2.93 -1.11 7.87
C LYS A 27 4.04 -2.08 7.44
N LEU A 28 3.80 -2.91 6.42
CA LEU A 28 4.86 -3.74 5.84
C LEU A 28 6.02 -2.88 5.33
N PHE A 29 5.72 -1.78 4.68
CA PHE A 29 6.73 -0.82 4.26
C PHE A 29 7.46 -0.18 5.45
N ALA A 30 6.72 0.30 6.45
CA ALA A 30 7.28 0.94 7.62
C ALA A 30 8.20 0.00 8.41
N ASP A 31 7.82 -1.26 8.57
CA ASP A 31 8.57 -2.24 9.36
C ASP A 31 9.80 -2.78 8.60
N GLY A 32 9.71 -2.98 7.29
CA GLY A 32 10.73 -3.69 6.52
C GLY A 32 11.56 -2.83 5.56
N CYS A 33 11.10 -1.66 5.18
CA CYS A 33 11.70 -0.87 4.11
C CYS A 33 12.11 0.54 4.56
N ALA A 34 11.41 1.13 5.53
CA ALA A 34 11.60 2.52 5.92
C ALA A 34 12.97 2.83 6.52
N THR A 35 13.68 1.82 7.01
CA THR A 35 15.05 1.99 7.52
C THR A 35 16.01 2.50 6.43
N CYS A 36 15.83 2.01 5.20
CA CYS A 36 16.67 2.41 4.06
C CYS A 36 15.94 3.37 3.11
N HIS A 37 14.62 3.24 2.99
CA HIS A 37 13.80 4.04 2.09
C HIS A 37 12.90 4.99 2.88
N ARG A 38 13.20 6.27 2.86
CA ARG A 38 12.44 7.28 3.60
C ARG A 38 11.00 7.44 3.10
N SER A 39 10.74 7.07 1.84
CA SER A 39 9.44 7.21 1.22
C SER A 39 9.14 5.99 0.35
N PRO A 40 7.89 5.53 0.30
CA PRO A 40 7.49 4.49 -0.64
C PRO A 40 7.41 4.98 -2.09
N ARG A 41 7.37 6.28 -2.31
CA ARG A 41 7.26 6.87 -3.65
C ARG A 41 8.51 6.63 -4.48
N GLY A 42 8.31 6.31 -5.74
CA GLY A 42 9.37 6.09 -6.73
C GLY A 42 9.95 4.68 -6.71
N LEU A 43 9.66 3.86 -5.72
CA LEU A 43 10.21 2.51 -5.62
C LEU A 43 9.62 1.53 -6.65
N ALA A 44 8.39 1.75 -7.05
CA ALA A 44 7.70 0.95 -8.07
C ALA A 44 7.87 1.52 -9.49
N LYS A 45 8.53 2.63 -9.65
CA LYS A 45 8.62 3.36 -10.92
C LYS A 45 9.20 2.50 -12.03
N GLY A 46 8.44 2.37 -13.13
CA GLY A 46 8.85 1.60 -14.30
C GLY A 46 8.78 0.07 -14.13
N ARG A 47 8.20 -0.43 -13.05
CA ARG A 47 8.02 -1.84 -12.80
C ARG A 47 6.57 -2.26 -12.91
N PHE A 48 6.32 -3.40 -13.55
CA PHE A 48 4.99 -4.00 -13.55
C PHE A 48 4.71 -4.69 -12.20
N SER A 49 3.45 -4.68 -11.77
CA SER A 49 3.04 -5.25 -10.48
C SER A 49 3.50 -6.69 -10.28
N LEU A 50 3.42 -7.50 -11.32
CA LEU A 50 3.80 -8.90 -11.27
C LEU A 50 5.30 -9.06 -11.04
N THR A 51 6.13 -8.38 -11.82
CA THR A 51 7.59 -8.43 -11.67
C THR A 51 8.05 -7.82 -10.35
N LEU A 52 7.39 -6.77 -9.89
CA LEU A 52 7.68 -6.16 -8.59
C LEU A 52 7.34 -7.11 -7.45
N SER A 53 6.20 -7.79 -7.50
CA SER A 53 5.83 -8.75 -6.46
C SER A 53 6.78 -9.95 -6.39
N TRP A 54 7.22 -10.48 -7.51
CA TRP A 54 8.24 -11.53 -7.54
C TRP A 54 9.57 -11.06 -6.96
N PHE A 55 10.04 -9.88 -7.37
CA PHE A 55 11.25 -9.29 -6.82
C PHE A 55 11.17 -9.10 -5.30
N LEU A 56 10.06 -8.56 -4.81
CA LEU A 56 9.86 -8.36 -3.37
C LEU A 56 9.79 -9.68 -2.62
N LYS A 57 9.15 -10.71 -3.20
CA LYS A 57 9.10 -12.03 -2.60
C LYS A 57 10.48 -12.65 -2.44
N ASP A 58 11.32 -12.52 -3.45
CA ASP A 58 12.64 -13.15 -3.45
C ASP A 58 13.66 -12.43 -2.54
N HIS A 59 13.45 -11.14 -2.31
CA HIS A 59 14.47 -10.32 -1.63
C HIS A 59 14.02 -9.75 -0.28
N TYR A 60 12.73 -9.46 -0.08
CA TYR A 60 12.32 -8.64 1.07
C TYR A 60 11.08 -9.14 1.81
N ALA A 61 10.17 -9.81 1.17
CA ALA A 61 8.91 -10.19 1.79
C ALA A 61 8.92 -11.64 2.30
N THR A 62 8.22 -11.88 3.39
CA THR A 62 8.14 -13.22 4.01
C THR A 62 7.22 -14.17 3.26
N SER A 63 6.28 -13.64 2.47
CA SER A 63 5.33 -14.43 1.69
C SER A 63 4.98 -13.74 0.37
N LEU A 64 4.43 -14.53 -0.57
CA LEU A 64 3.94 -13.99 -1.84
C LEU A 64 2.77 -13.02 -1.65
N ASP A 65 1.91 -13.28 -0.67
CA ASP A 65 0.77 -12.41 -0.38
C ASP A 65 1.23 -11.05 0.15
N SER A 66 2.18 -11.05 1.08
CA SER A 66 2.81 -9.82 1.57
C SER A 66 3.52 -9.07 0.42
N ALA A 67 4.21 -9.79 -0.45
CA ALA A 67 4.88 -9.19 -1.61
C ALA A 67 3.90 -8.55 -2.60
N LYS A 68 2.78 -9.21 -2.90
CA LYS A 68 1.73 -8.65 -3.77
C LYS A 68 1.07 -7.43 -3.14
N ALA A 69 0.74 -7.49 -1.86
CA ALA A 69 0.16 -6.37 -1.14
C ALA A 69 1.10 -5.16 -1.12
N LEU A 70 2.38 -5.40 -0.88
CA LEU A 70 3.40 -4.36 -0.88
C LEU A 70 3.62 -3.78 -2.28
N ALA A 71 3.67 -4.61 -3.32
CA ALA A 71 3.81 -4.16 -4.71
C ALA A 71 2.63 -3.27 -5.12
N ALA A 72 1.41 -3.67 -4.81
CA ALA A 72 0.21 -2.86 -5.07
C ALA A 72 0.25 -1.52 -4.34
N TYR A 73 0.66 -1.52 -3.09
CA TYR A 73 0.82 -0.30 -2.30
C TYR A 73 1.86 0.65 -2.92
N LEU A 74 3.04 0.15 -3.25
CA LEU A 74 4.10 0.96 -3.86
C LEU A 74 3.68 1.57 -5.19
N GLN A 75 2.90 0.84 -5.99
CA GLN A 75 2.35 1.37 -7.23
C GLN A 75 1.27 2.43 -6.97
N SER A 76 0.39 2.19 -6.00
CA SER A 76 -0.70 3.12 -5.69
C SER A 76 -0.22 4.48 -5.21
N VAL A 77 0.91 4.54 -4.50
CA VAL A 77 1.48 5.82 -4.04
C VAL A 77 2.18 6.59 -5.15
N ASP A 78 2.51 5.94 -6.25
CA ASP A 78 3.10 6.55 -7.44
C ASP A 78 2.06 6.96 -8.49
N GLU A 79 0.86 6.38 -8.42
CA GLU A 79 -0.24 6.81 -9.29
C GLU A 79 -0.66 8.25 -8.94
N PRO A 80 -0.86 9.10 -9.95
CA PRO A 80 -1.49 10.38 -9.69
C PRO A 80 -2.86 10.13 -9.08
N PRO A 81 -3.28 10.92 -8.08
CA PRO A 81 -4.61 10.78 -7.50
C PRO A 81 -5.63 10.77 -8.63
N PRO A 82 -6.63 9.85 -8.59
CA PRO A 82 -7.67 9.84 -9.59
C PRO A 82 -8.16 11.27 -9.73
N ARG A 83 -8.05 11.81 -10.96
CA ARG A 83 -8.56 13.14 -11.25
C ARG A 83 -9.98 13.11 -10.72
N ALA A 84 -10.21 13.78 -9.59
CA ALA A 84 -11.55 13.98 -9.09
C ALA A 84 -12.34 14.40 -10.30
N ALA A 85 -13.32 13.56 -10.72
CA ALA A 85 -14.09 13.78 -11.92
C ALA A 85 -14.36 15.28 -11.92
N VAL A 86 -13.87 15.97 -12.97
CA VAL A 86 -13.94 17.41 -13.00
C VAL A 86 -15.42 17.68 -12.84
N ARG A 87 -15.83 17.99 -11.64
CA ARG A 87 -17.17 18.49 -11.40
C ARG A 87 -17.26 19.66 -12.36
N PRO A 88 -18.14 19.62 -13.35
CA PRO A 88 -18.30 20.75 -14.22
C PRO A 88 -18.46 21.93 -13.26
N LYS A 89 -17.49 22.82 -13.31
CA LYS A 89 -17.50 24.01 -12.51
C LYS A 89 -18.82 24.65 -12.83
N LYS A 90 -19.78 24.55 -11.90
CA LYS A 90 -21.10 25.16 -12.09
C LYS A 90 -20.79 26.57 -12.50
N PRO A 91 -21.21 27.03 -13.68
CA PRO A 91 -20.87 28.36 -14.12
C PRO A 91 -21.26 29.29 -12.99
N ALA A 92 -20.29 30.07 -12.51
CA ALA A 92 -20.58 31.04 -11.49
C ALA A 92 -21.77 31.81 -11.99
N ARG A 93 -22.92 31.72 -11.30
CA ARG A 93 -24.07 32.55 -11.60
C ARG A 93 -23.52 33.95 -11.58
N SER A 94 -23.45 34.56 -12.76
CA SER A 94 -23.17 35.98 -12.87
C SER A 94 -24.12 36.68 -11.91
N ALA A 95 -23.58 37.30 -10.89
CA ALA A 95 -24.41 38.07 -9.99
C ALA A 95 -25.22 39.04 -10.86
N PRO A 96 -26.53 39.14 -10.65
CA PRO A 96 -27.33 40.05 -11.45
C PRO A 96 -26.67 41.42 -11.33
N ARG A 97 -26.26 41.97 -12.46
CA ARG A 97 -25.73 43.30 -12.56
C ARG A 97 -26.81 44.22 -12.00
N SER A 98 -26.54 44.77 -10.85
CA SER A 98 -27.43 45.80 -10.30
C SER A 98 -27.65 46.87 -11.37
N ALA A 99 -28.87 46.95 -11.90
CA ALA A 99 -29.25 48.01 -12.82
C ALA A 99 -29.04 49.33 -12.10
N LYS A 100 -28.18 50.16 -12.62
CA LYS A 100 -28.02 51.50 -12.13
C LYS A 100 -29.40 52.18 -12.20
N PRO A 101 -29.87 52.84 -11.13
CA PRO A 101 -31.10 53.60 -11.22
C PRO A 101 -30.90 54.67 -12.30
N VAL A 102 -31.75 54.67 -13.31
CA VAL A 102 -31.85 55.77 -14.29
C VAL A 102 -32.39 56.97 -13.49
N GLN A 103 -31.54 57.95 -13.26
CA GLN A 103 -32.03 59.25 -12.81
C GLN A 103 -32.73 59.90 -13.98
N SER A 104 -34.05 59.83 -13.96
CA SER A 104 -34.87 60.72 -14.82
C SER A 104 -34.79 62.11 -14.23
N GLN A 105 -34.30 63.00 -15.00
CA GLN A 105 -34.46 64.44 -14.78
C GLN A 105 -35.88 64.85 -15.03
#